data_a2a8ef63f4ce0c05e1bb7cbea5099279
#
_entry.id   a2a8ef63f4ce0c05e1bb7cbea5099279
#
_cell.length_a   1.000
_cell.length_b   1.000
_cell.length_c   1.000
_cell.angle_alpha   90.00
_cell.angle_beta   90.00
_cell.angle_gamma   90.00
#
_symmetry.space_group_name_H-M   'P 1'
#
loop_
_entity.id
_entity.type
_entity.pdbx_description
1 polymer ?
#
loop_
_entity_poly.entity_id
_entity_poly.type
_entity_poly.pdbx_seq_one_letter_code
_entity_poly.pdbx_strand_id
1 'polypeptide(L)'
;VFIIKASIELLQGSIKEIIGMRPDAALSTLIYNIVKEDPDAEGVYDLIIHSYGPDKFVGSFHTEVLDTTSAIEIDTMTRRLSTEMYKQTSGKIIIAAIGIYARNTTDNRIIKMRTEVTEMALAHEGVLQVHGFIADIENQFMAFDTVIEFGYDGKQIVHDIIHEVEAAYPDMNVSVLLDRDTSDLSEHEEDRDLH
;
A
#
# COMPACT_ATOMS: atom_id res chain seq x y z
N VAL A 1 -9.61 -14.61 -42.13
CA VAL A 1 -8.50 -13.93 -41.42
C VAL A 1 -9.08 -12.89 -40.43
N PHE A 2 -10.02 -11.99 -40.82
CA PHE A 2 -10.59 -10.96 -39.94
C PHE A 2 -11.34 -11.54 -38.72
N ILE A 3 -12.13 -12.61 -38.92
CA ILE A 3 -12.89 -13.25 -37.83
C ILE A 3 -11.96 -13.86 -36.79
N ILE A 4 -10.92 -14.53 -37.20
CA ILE A 4 -9.94 -15.16 -36.30
C ILE A 4 -9.22 -14.08 -35.47
N LYS A 5 -8.80 -12.98 -36.11
CA LYS A 5 -8.16 -11.87 -35.41
C LYS A 5 -9.10 -11.25 -34.36
N ALA A 6 -10.32 -10.94 -34.76
CA ALA A 6 -11.31 -10.39 -33.83
C ALA A 6 -11.63 -11.34 -32.67
N SER A 7 -11.70 -12.65 -32.92
CA SER A 7 -11.91 -13.65 -31.88
C SER A 7 -10.74 -13.72 -30.88
N ILE A 8 -9.51 -13.61 -31.38
CA ILE A 8 -8.31 -13.61 -30.53
C ILE A 8 -8.26 -12.33 -29.69
N GLU A 9 -8.57 -11.17 -30.28
CA GLU A 9 -8.62 -9.88 -29.56
C GLU A 9 -9.69 -9.90 -28.45
N LEU A 10 -10.87 -10.45 -28.75
CA LEU A 10 -11.95 -10.60 -27.77
C LEU A 10 -11.55 -11.55 -26.63
N LEU A 11 -10.91 -12.67 -26.96
CA LEU A 11 -10.42 -13.65 -25.98
C LEU A 11 -9.34 -13.04 -25.09
N GLN A 12 -8.39 -12.31 -25.66
CA GLN A 12 -7.34 -11.62 -24.91
C GLN A 12 -7.92 -10.54 -23.99
N GLY A 13 -8.95 -9.79 -24.45
CA GLY A 13 -9.66 -8.83 -23.60
C GLY A 13 -10.31 -9.50 -22.39
N SER A 14 -11.07 -10.59 -22.63
CA SER A 14 -11.75 -11.33 -21.56
C SER A 14 -10.76 -12.00 -20.59
N ILE A 15 -9.64 -12.52 -21.09
CA ILE A 15 -8.59 -13.10 -20.23
C ILE A 15 -7.95 -12.04 -19.35
N LYS A 16 -7.68 -10.85 -19.87
CA LYS A 16 -7.14 -9.73 -19.08
C LYS A 16 -8.09 -9.31 -17.95
N GLU A 17 -9.40 -9.28 -18.23
CA GLU A 17 -10.39 -8.99 -17.20
C GLU A 17 -10.46 -10.06 -16.10
N ILE A 18 -10.25 -11.34 -16.44
CA ILE A 18 -10.31 -12.46 -15.49
C ILE A 18 -9.03 -12.57 -14.66
N ILE A 19 -7.85 -12.33 -15.25
CA ILE A 19 -6.56 -12.46 -14.56
C ILE A 19 -6.31 -11.29 -13.59
N GLY A 20 -7.10 -10.22 -13.69
CA GLY A 20 -6.88 -8.98 -12.97
C GLY A 20 -5.94 -8.08 -13.77
N MET A 21 -6.49 -7.03 -14.33
CA MET A 21 -5.66 -5.94 -14.86
C MET A 21 -5.11 -5.13 -13.69
N ARG A 22 -3.93 -4.56 -13.85
CA ARG A 22 -3.51 -3.45 -12.99
C ARG A 22 -4.67 -2.44 -12.90
N PRO A 23 -4.92 -1.88 -11.74
CA PRO A 23 -5.93 -0.82 -11.61
C PRO A 23 -5.71 0.23 -12.69
N ASP A 24 -6.78 0.81 -13.21
CA ASP A 24 -6.67 2.00 -14.06
C ASP A 24 -5.88 3.06 -13.29
N ALA A 25 -4.75 3.51 -13.82
CA ALA A 25 -3.88 4.50 -13.19
C ALA A 25 -4.67 5.75 -12.78
N ALA A 26 -5.67 6.15 -13.57
CA ALA A 26 -6.57 7.26 -13.24
C ALA A 26 -7.39 6.99 -11.97
N LEU A 27 -7.83 5.75 -11.76
CA LEU A 27 -8.60 5.38 -10.57
C LEU A 27 -7.71 5.31 -9.33
N SER A 28 -6.50 4.76 -9.45
CA SER A 28 -5.51 4.74 -8.37
C SER A 28 -5.12 6.17 -7.96
N THR A 29 -4.83 7.04 -8.94
CA THR A 29 -4.51 8.45 -8.69
C THR A 29 -5.66 9.19 -8.00
N LEU A 30 -6.92 8.92 -8.40
CA LEU A 30 -8.08 9.52 -7.76
C LEU A 30 -8.19 9.11 -6.28
N ILE A 31 -8.02 7.82 -5.98
CA ILE A 31 -8.05 7.30 -4.60
C ILE A 31 -6.95 7.96 -3.77
N TYR A 32 -5.73 8.00 -4.30
CA TYR A 32 -4.60 8.65 -3.65
C TYR A 32 -4.89 10.13 -3.33
N ASN A 33 -5.43 10.89 -4.28
CA ASN A 33 -5.74 12.30 -4.08
C ASN A 33 -6.82 12.51 -3.01
N ILE A 34 -7.86 11.67 -2.99
CA ILE A 34 -8.92 11.75 -1.97
C ILE A 34 -8.35 11.49 -0.57
N VAL A 35 -7.49 10.49 -0.41
CA VAL A 35 -6.87 10.19 0.88
C VAL A 35 -5.90 11.30 1.29
N LYS A 36 -5.11 11.82 0.35
CA LYS A 36 -4.15 12.91 0.60
C LYS A 36 -4.83 14.21 1.08
N GLU A 37 -6.06 14.46 0.65
CA GLU A 37 -6.86 15.63 1.07
C GLU A 37 -7.56 15.41 2.40
N ASP A 38 -7.63 14.18 2.91
CA ASP A 38 -8.27 13.87 4.19
C ASP A 38 -7.33 14.23 5.36
N PRO A 39 -7.82 14.99 6.37
CA PRO A 39 -6.97 15.46 7.47
C PRO A 39 -6.56 14.35 8.46
N ASP A 40 -7.26 13.22 8.47
CA ASP A 40 -7.11 12.16 9.46
C ASP A 40 -6.43 10.91 8.90
N ALA A 41 -6.18 10.86 7.56
CA ALA A 41 -5.58 9.73 6.87
C ALA A 41 -4.25 10.12 6.23
N GLU A 42 -3.26 9.23 6.26
CA GLU A 42 -1.93 9.47 5.70
C GLU A 42 -1.50 8.29 4.83
N GLY A 43 -1.35 8.55 3.54
CA GLY A 43 -0.91 7.56 2.55
C GLY A 43 -1.97 6.54 2.13
N VAL A 44 -1.72 5.91 1.02
CA VAL A 44 -2.46 4.76 0.49
C VAL A 44 -1.47 3.63 0.29
N TYR A 45 -1.68 2.54 0.97
CA TYR A 45 -0.84 1.35 0.95
C TYR A 45 -1.67 0.14 0.55
N ASP A 46 -1.06 -0.87 -0.04
CA ASP A 46 -1.70 -2.16 -0.38
C ASP A 46 -2.99 -1.99 -1.20
N LEU A 47 -3.01 -1.05 -2.13
CA LEU A 47 -4.19 -0.76 -2.94
C LEU A 47 -4.49 -1.94 -3.87
N ILE A 48 -5.63 -2.58 -3.63
CA ILE A 48 -6.15 -3.66 -4.46
C ILE A 48 -7.48 -3.21 -5.06
N ILE A 49 -7.62 -3.31 -6.38
CA ILE A 49 -8.87 -3.02 -7.10
C ILE A 49 -9.23 -4.19 -8.00
N HIS A 50 -10.40 -4.73 -7.81
CA HIS A 50 -10.96 -5.79 -8.65
C HIS A 50 -12.07 -5.24 -9.56
N SER A 51 -12.02 -5.62 -10.85
CA SER A 51 -13.09 -5.34 -11.79
C SER A 51 -14.18 -6.42 -11.70
N TYR A 52 -15.43 -5.99 -11.61
CA TYR A 52 -16.62 -6.83 -11.62
C TYR A 52 -17.49 -6.55 -12.86
N GLY A 53 -16.88 -6.17 -13.96
CA GLY A 53 -17.51 -5.84 -15.22
C GLY A 53 -17.34 -4.37 -15.60
N PRO A 54 -17.97 -3.94 -16.70
CA PRO A 54 -17.85 -2.58 -17.18
C PRO A 54 -18.25 -1.58 -16.09
N ASP A 55 -17.38 -0.66 -15.76
CA ASP A 55 -17.65 0.44 -14.82
C ASP A 55 -18.03 0.00 -13.38
N LYS A 56 -17.63 -1.21 -12.94
CA LYS A 56 -17.83 -1.66 -11.56
C LYS A 56 -16.55 -2.19 -10.98
N PHE A 57 -16.09 -1.57 -9.89
CA PHE A 57 -14.88 -1.90 -9.20
C PHE A 57 -15.13 -2.07 -7.70
N VAL A 58 -14.43 -3.00 -7.10
CA VAL A 58 -14.37 -3.17 -5.64
C VAL A 58 -12.92 -3.06 -5.23
N GLY A 59 -12.64 -2.16 -4.29
CA GLY A 59 -11.28 -1.90 -3.83
C GLY A 59 -11.12 -2.05 -2.33
N SER A 60 -9.89 -2.24 -1.92
CA SER A 60 -9.44 -2.14 -0.53
C SER A 60 -8.03 -1.54 -0.50
N PHE A 61 -7.69 -0.86 0.58
CA PHE A 61 -6.35 -0.33 0.80
C PHE A 61 -6.09 -0.16 2.30
N HIS A 62 -4.84 0.11 2.66
CA HIS A 62 -4.47 0.55 4.00
C HIS A 62 -4.14 2.04 4.01
N THR A 63 -4.32 2.68 5.18
CA THR A 63 -3.87 4.04 5.43
C THR A 63 -3.29 4.16 6.84
N GLU A 64 -2.35 5.06 7.04
CA GLU A 64 -1.84 5.36 8.38
C GLU A 64 -2.75 6.38 9.08
N VAL A 65 -2.88 6.20 10.40
CA VAL A 65 -3.50 7.15 11.33
C VAL A 65 -2.60 7.29 12.56
N LEU A 66 -2.78 8.34 13.35
CA LEU A 66 -2.06 8.49 14.61
C LEU A 66 -2.51 7.43 15.62
N ASP A 67 -1.59 6.91 16.42
CA ASP A 67 -1.88 5.95 17.51
C ASP A 67 -2.83 6.50 18.60
N THR A 68 -3.05 7.81 18.60
CA THR A 68 -3.99 8.51 19.48
C THR A 68 -5.40 8.62 18.91
N THR A 69 -5.61 8.23 17.64
CA THR A 69 -6.91 8.31 16.97
C THR A 69 -7.88 7.29 17.57
N SER A 70 -9.04 7.73 18.00
CA SER A 70 -10.05 6.87 18.60
C SER A 70 -10.78 6.03 17.54
N ALA A 71 -11.39 4.90 17.96
CA ALA A 71 -12.15 4.05 17.07
C ALA A 71 -13.33 4.77 16.39
N ILE A 72 -13.95 5.77 17.06
CA ILE A 72 -15.05 6.55 16.47
C ILE A 72 -14.53 7.51 15.38
N GLU A 73 -13.34 8.06 15.55
CA GLU A 73 -12.71 8.92 14.54
C GLU A 73 -12.31 8.07 13.31
N ILE A 74 -11.77 6.87 13.54
CA ILE A 74 -11.46 5.91 12.46
C ILE A 74 -12.72 5.52 11.68
N ASP A 75 -13.83 5.16 12.37
CA ASP A 75 -15.11 4.83 11.70
C ASP A 75 -15.63 6.02 10.89
N THR A 76 -15.52 7.22 11.42
CA THR A 76 -15.97 8.45 10.74
C THR A 76 -15.11 8.73 9.49
N MET A 77 -13.79 8.63 9.59
CA MET A 77 -12.85 8.80 8.50
C MET A 77 -13.09 7.77 7.38
N THR A 78 -13.17 6.49 7.72
CA THR A 78 -13.36 5.41 6.72
C THR A 78 -14.67 5.54 5.97
N ARG A 79 -15.76 5.96 6.63
CA ARG A 79 -17.04 6.26 5.98
C ARG A 79 -16.95 7.48 5.07
N ARG A 80 -16.27 8.53 5.51
CA ARG A 80 -16.05 9.74 4.71
C ARG A 80 -15.28 9.41 3.44
N LEU A 81 -14.14 8.73 3.55
CA LEU A 81 -13.31 8.31 2.42
C LEU A 81 -14.10 7.43 1.43
N SER A 82 -14.75 6.39 1.92
CA SER A 82 -15.55 5.48 1.08
C SER A 82 -16.68 6.22 0.35
N THR A 83 -17.35 7.16 1.04
CA THR A 83 -18.43 7.95 0.46
C THR A 83 -17.92 8.90 -0.63
N GLU A 84 -16.77 9.52 -0.39
CA GLU A 84 -16.18 10.45 -1.35
C GLU A 84 -15.69 9.74 -2.60
N MET A 85 -15.02 8.59 -2.46
CA MET A 85 -14.61 7.75 -3.59
C MET A 85 -15.81 7.28 -4.41
N TYR A 86 -16.90 6.86 -3.77
CA TYR A 86 -18.12 6.48 -4.45
C TYR A 86 -18.73 7.65 -5.25
N LYS A 87 -18.79 8.85 -4.67
CA LYS A 87 -19.31 10.05 -5.31
C LYS A 87 -18.47 10.48 -6.51
N GLN A 88 -17.14 10.61 -6.32
CA GLN A 88 -16.25 11.10 -7.37
C GLN A 88 -16.13 10.14 -8.55
N THR A 89 -16.37 8.85 -8.33
CA THR A 89 -16.41 7.85 -9.40
C THR A 89 -17.83 7.65 -10.00
N SER A 90 -18.80 8.44 -9.60
CA SER A 90 -20.21 8.27 -10.00
C SER A 90 -20.74 6.86 -9.69
N GLY A 91 -20.34 6.29 -8.56
CA GLY A 91 -20.73 4.97 -8.10
C GLY A 91 -20.02 3.80 -8.77
N LYS A 92 -18.94 4.04 -9.50
CA LYS A 92 -18.18 2.97 -10.17
C LYS A 92 -17.33 2.16 -9.22
N ILE A 93 -16.80 2.75 -8.13
CA ILE A 93 -16.01 2.03 -7.13
C ILE A 93 -16.74 1.91 -5.80
N ILE A 94 -16.64 0.75 -5.20
CA ILE A 94 -17.04 0.47 -3.81
C ILE A 94 -15.79 0.07 -3.05
N ILE A 95 -15.46 0.79 -1.99
CA ILE A 95 -14.38 0.39 -1.08
C ILE A 95 -14.96 -0.61 -0.06
N ALA A 96 -14.49 -1.85 -0.17
CA ALA A 96 -14.93 -2.96 0.69
C ALA A 96 -14.28 -2.93 2.07
N ALA A 97 -13.02 -2.47 2.14
CA ALA A 97 -12.29 -2.35 3.38
C ALA A 97 -11.23 -1.24 3.29
N ILE A 98 -11.02 -0.56 4.41
CA ILE A 98 -9.86 0.31 4.64
C ILE A 98 -9.15 -0.25 5.86
N GLY A 99 -7.96 -0.82 5.67
CA GLY A 99 -7.08 -1.27 6.74
C GLY A 99 -6.40 -0.08 7.40
N ILE A 100 -6.04 -0.23 8.67
CA ILE A 100 -5.46 0.86 9.46
C ILE A 100 -4.09 0.44 9.96
N TYR A 101 -3.09 1.24 9.64
CA TYR A 101 -1.79 1.24 10.28
C TYR A 101 -1.73 2.35 11.33
N ALA A 102 -1.50 1.98 12.59
CA ALA A 102 -1.39 2.96 13.67
C ALA A 102 0.07 3.44 13.78
N ARG A 103 0.32 4.70 13.41
CA ARG A 103 1.64 5.32 13.54
C ARG A 103 1.86 5.79 14.96
N ASN A 104 2.87 5.24 15.64
CA ASN A 104 3.23 5.66 16.98
C ASN A 104 3.78 7.09 16.99
N THR A 105 3.20 7.94 17.84
CA THR A 105 3.58 9.33 18.02
C THR A 105 3.90 9.67 19.48
N THR A 106 3.75 8.71 20.38
CA THR A 106 3.82 8.92 21.84
C THR A 106 5.07 8.33 22.47
N ASP A 107 5.63 7.23 21.96
CA ASP A 107 6.86 6.63 22.46
C ASP A 107 8.07 6.97 21.56
N ASN A 108 8.94 7.84 22.05
CA ASN A 108 10.13 8.28 21.34
C ASN A 108 11.07 7.12 20.94
N ARG A 109 11.06 5.98 21.66
CA ARG A 109 11.86 4.80 21.31
C ARG A 109 11.32 4.17 20.04
N ILE A 110 9.99 4.01 19.93
CA ILE A 110 9.32 3.42 18.77
C ILE A 110 9.45 4.36 17.56
N ILE A 111 9.29 5.67 17.76
CA ILE A 111 9.51 6.68 16.72
C ILE A 111 10.93 6.58 16.14
N LYS A 112 11.92 6.49 17.03
CA LYS A 112 13.33 6.32 16.61
C LYS A 112 13.55 5.00 15.87
N MET A 113 13.02 3.88 16.40
CA MET A 113 13.10 2.56 15.76
C MET A 113 12.51 2.61 14.35
N ARG A 114 11.33 3.21 14.17
CA ARG A 114 10.69 3.37 12.86
C ARG A 114 11.63 4.08 11.88
N THR A 115 12.21 5.21 12.29
CA THR A 115 13.10 5.98 11.41
C THR A 115 14.33 5.17 11.01
N GLU A 116 15.04 4.57 11.98
CA GLU A 116 16.25 3.82 11.73
C GLU A 116 16.00 2.57 10.88
N VAL A 117 14.92 1.82 11.16
CA VAL A 117 14.55 0.62 10.39
C VAL A 117 14.13 0.98 8.97
N THR A 118 13.38 2.08 8.80
CA THR A 118 12.99 2.56 7.47
C THR A 118 14.23 2.95 6.66
N GLU A 119 15.18 3.66 7.25
CA GLU A 119 16.44 4.03 6.59
C GLU A 119 17.28 2.80 6.21
N MET A 120 17.40 1.81 7.10
CA MET A 120 18.09 0.54 6.82
C MET A 120 17.43 -0.18 5.64
N ALA A 121 16.12 -0.37 5.66
CA ALA A 121 15.42 -1.09 4.61
C ALA A 121 15.50 -0.37 3.26
N LEU A 122 15.32 0.95 3.23
CA LEU A 122 15.43 1.76 1.99
C LEU A 122 16.85 1.83 1.43
N ALA A 123 17.89 1.50 2.21
CA ALA A 123 19.27 1.42 1.73
C ALA A 123 19.53 0.18 0.84
N HIS A 124 18.66 -0.84 0.88
CA HIS A 124 18.76 -2.00 0.00
C HIS A 124 18.27 -1.67 -1.40
N GLU A 125 19.08 -1.98 -2.40
CA GLU A 125 18.73 -1.77 -3.80
C GLU A 125 17.46 -2.56 -4.17
N GLY A 126 16.52 -1.91 -4.84
CA GLY A 126 15.23 -2.49 -5.20
C GLY A 126 14.12 -2.31 -4.17
N VAL A 127 14.40 -1.80 -2.97
CA VAL A 127 13.35 -1.42 -2.00
C VAL A 127 12.80 -0.06 -2.36
N LEU A 128 11.51 -0.01 -2.70
CA LEU A 128 10.81 1.21 -3.12
C LEU A 128 10.13 1.91 -1.94
N GLN A 129 9.59 1.15 -1.00
CA GLN A 129 8.78 1.69 0.09
C GLN A 129 8.81 0.79 1.32
N VAL A 130 8.68 1.40 2.49
CA VAL A 130 8.46 0.74 3.79
C VAL A 130 7.22 1.34 4.42
N HIS A 131 6.29 0.50 4.87
CA HIS A 131 5.06 0.94 5.53
C HIS A 131 4.58 -0.06 6.58
N GLY A 132 3.49 0.25 7.28
CA GLY A 132 2.89 -0.65 8.27
C GLY A 132 3.79 -0.95 9.48
N PHE A 133 4.77 -0.08 9.80
CA PHE A 133 5.69 -0.30 10.90
C PHE A 133 4.97 -0.34 12.25
N ILE A 134 5.18 -1.43 12.98
CA ILE A 134 4.73 -1.61 14.36
C ILE A 134 5.87 -2.19 15.21
N ALA A 135 6.01 -1.71 16.43
CA ALA A 135 6.90 -2.29 17.43
C ALA A 135 6.20 -2.40 18.78
N ASP A 136 6.32 -3.57 19.39
CA ASP A 136 5.89 -3.86 20.76
C ASP A 136 7.13 -4.23 21.57
N ILE A 137 7.64 -3.27 22.33
CA ILE A 137 8.88 -3.43 23.10
C ILE A 137 8.70 -4.43 24.25
N GLU A 138 7.49 -4.49 24.84
CA GLU A 138 7.23 -5.40 25.97
C GLU A 138 7.20 -6.86 25.52
N ASN A 139 6.63 -7.12 24.34
CA ASN A 139 6.57 -8.45 23.73
C ASN A 139 7.76 -8.73 22.80
N GLN A 140 8.72 -7.82 22.70
CA GLN A 140 9.91 -7.96 21.86
C GLN A 140 9.58 -8.29 20.40
N PHE A 141 8.60 -7.59 19.84
CA PHE A 141 8.11 -7.82 18.48
C PHE A 141 8.20 -6.54 17.64
N MET A 142 8.61 -6.70 16.38
CA MET A 142 8.64 -5.64 15.38
C MET A 142 8.18 -6.21 14.05
N ALA A 143 7.32 -5.47 13.35
CA ALA A 143 6.92 -5.85 11.99
C ALA A 143 6.77 -4.61 11.10
N PHE A 144 6.98 -4.81 9.81
CA PHE A 144 6.74 -3.82 8.76
C PHE A 144 6.66 -4.49 7.40
N ASP A 145 6.14 -3.76 6.44
CA ASP A 145 5.96 -4.22 5.08
C ASP A 145 6.94 -3.48 4.16
N THR A 146 7.52 -4.20 3.17
CA THR A 146 8.44 -3.65 2.18
C THR A 146 7.93 -3.89 0.78
N VAL A 147 7.86 -2.82 -0.02
CA VAL A 147 7.59 -2.91 -1.45
C VAL A 147 8.91 -3.04 -2.19
N ILE A 148 9.04 -4.09 -3.00
CA ILE A 148 10.27 -4.36 -3.75
C ILE A 148 9.96 -4.35 -5.24
N GLU A 149 10.80 -3.64 -5.99
CA GLU A 149 10.72 -3.49 -7.44
C GLU A 149 10.77 -4.84 -8.17
N PHE A 150 10.06 -4.93 -9.29
CA PHE A 150 10.09 -6.11 -10.13
C PHE A 150 11.49 -6.31 -10.74
N GLY A 151 11.98 -7.56 -10.69
CA GLY A 151 13.30 -7.93 -11.21
C GLY A 151 14.35 -8.20 -10.14
N TYR A 152 14.12 -7.77 -8.92
CA TYR A 152 14.96 -8.11 -7.78
C TYR A 152 14.51 -9.40 -7.08
N ASP A 153 15.45 -10.08 -6.41
CA ASP A 153 15.11 -11.22 -5.54
C ASP A 153 14.57 -10.71 -4.19
N GLY A 154 13.27 -10.41 -4.17
CA GLY A 154 12.62 -9.87 -2.98
C GLY A 154 12.74 -10.75 -1.74
N LYS A 155 12.85 -12.08 -1.88
CA LYS A 155 13.05 -12.97 -0.73
C LYS A 155 14.44 -12.81 -0.13
N GLN A 156 15.46 -12.66 -0.97
CA GLN A 156 16.82 -12.44 -0.50
C GLN A 156 16.93 -11.07 0.18
N ILE A 157 16.36 -10.02 -0.44
CA ILE A 157 16.38 -8.66 0.14
C ILE A 157 15.68 -8.64 1.50
N VAL A 158 14.49 -9.24 1.62
CA VAL A 158 13.79 -9.33 2.91
C VAL A 158 14.60 -10.08 3.96
N HIS A 159 15.24 -11.18 3.56
CA HIS A 159 16.14 -11.93 4.45
C HIS A 159 17.30 -11.06 4.95
N ASP A 160 17.93 -10.30 4.07
CA ASP A 160 19.06 -9.43 4.41
C ASP A 160 18.63 -8.27 5.32
N ILE A 161 17.47 -7.66 5.04
CA ILE A 161 16.85 -6.62 5.89
C ILE A 161 16.58 -7.18 7.31
N ILE A 162 15.97 -8.37 7.42
CA ILE A 162 15.70 -8.99 8.72
C ILE A 162 17.00 -9.14 9.51
N HIS A 163 18.05 -9.67 8.89
CA HIS A 163 19.34 -9.86 9.57
C HIS A 163 19.98 -8.55 10.00
N GLU A 164 19.90 -7.50 9.19
CA GLU A 164 20.43 -6.19 9.53
C GLU A 164 19.66 -5.56 10.71
N VAL A 165 18.34 -5.62 10.67
CA VAL A 165 17.48 -5.07 11.74
C VAL A 165 17.65 -5.87 13.04
N GLU A 166 17.72 -7.21 13.00
CA GLU A 166 17.99 -8.05 14.18
C GLU A 166 19.38 -7.78 14.77
N ALA A 167 20.37 -7.49 13.94
CA ALA A 167 21.70 -7.10 14.44
C ALA A 167 21.68 -5.75 15.16
N ALA A 168 20.86 -4.80 14.70
CA ALA A 168 20.69 -3.49 15.34
C ALA A 168 19.79 -3.57 16.59
N TYR A 169 18.82 -4.47 16.60
CA TYR A 169 17.82 -4.66 17.67
C TYR A 169 17.76 -6.13 18.11
N PRO A 170 18.81 -6.65 18.79
CA PRO A 170 18.95 -8.09 19.08
C PRO A 170 17.89 -8.65 20.05
N ASP A 171 17.19 -7.78 20.77
CA ASP A 171 16.11 -8.19 21.67
C ASP A 171 14.73 -8.24 20.96
N MET A 172 14.67 -7.90 19.67
CA MET A 172 13.41 -7.84 18.92
C MET A 172 13.31 -9.03 17.96
N ASN A 173 12.12 -9.63 17.90
CA ASN A 173 11.74 -10.59 16.87
C ASN A 173 11.17 -9.81 15.68
N VAL A 174 11.86 -9.86 14.55
CA VAL A 174 11.55 -9.04 13.37
C VAL A 174 10.78 -9.85 12.35
N SER A 175 9.64 -9.29 11.90
CA SER A 175 8.84 -9.84 10.81
C SER A 175 8.73 -8.81 9.69
N VAL A 176 9.13 -9.19 8.48
CA VAL A 176 9.03 -8.33 7.30
C VAL A 176 8.15 -9.02 6.26
N LEU A 177 7.07 -8.35 5.87
CA LEU A 177 6.23 -8.83 4.79
C LEU A 177 6.77 -8.29 3.45
N LEU A 178 6.96 -9.21 2.51
CA LEU A 178 7.28 -8.85 1.14
C LEU A 178 6.00 -8.46 0.41
N ASP A 179 5.88 -7.20 0.06
CA ASP A 179 4.88 -6.74 -0.88
C ASP A 179 5.52 -6.47 -2.26
N ARG A 180 4.74 -6.62 -3.30
CA ARG A 180 5.16 -6.29 -4.66
C ARG A 180 4.36 -5.11 -5.14
N ASP A 181 5.04 -4.17 -5.73
CA ASP A 181 4.38 -3.02 -6.34
C ASP A 181 3.34 -3.49 -7.37
N THR A 182 2.09 -3.50 -6.94
CA THR A 182 0.92 -3.75 -7.77
C THR A 182 0.23 -2.44 -8.17
N SER A 183 0.65 -1.32 -7.57
CA SER A 183 0.14 0.02 -7.87
C SER A 183 1.09 0.75 -8.82
N ASP A 184 0.53 1.47 -9.79
CA ASP A 184 1.26 2.32 -10.73
C ASP A 184 1.72 3.66 -10.09
N LEU A 185 1.72 3.73 -8.75
CA LEU A 185 1.99 4.96 -8.01
C LEU A 185 3.48 5.26 -7.86
N SER A 186 4.35 4.26 -8.02
CA SER A 186 5.80 4.42 -7.96
C SER A 186 6.36 5.30 -9.10
N GLU A 187 5.69 5.34 -10.26
CA GLU A 187 6.09 6.21 -11.38
C GLU A 187 5.83 7.71 -11.12
N HIS A 188 5.02 8.06 -10.10
CA HIS A 188 4.67 9.45 -9.81
C HIS A 188 5.55 10.12 -8.74
N GLU A 189 6.44 9.40 -8.06
CA GLU A 189 7.36 10.01 -7.08
C GLU A 189 8.60 10.65 -7.75
N GLU A 190 9.04 10.14 -8.90
CA GLU A 190 10.19 10.74 -9.62
C GLU A 190 9.92 12.14 -10.17
N ASP A 191 8.66 12.52 -10.39
CA ASP A 191 8.30 13.86 -10.91
C ASP A 191 8.19 14.94 -9.82
N ARG A 192 8.32 14.62 -8.53
CA ARG A 192 8.18 15.58 -7.42
C ARG A 192 9.47 16.29 -7.02
N ASP A 193 10.62 15.74 -7.36
CA ASP A 193 11.93 16.33 -6.98
C ASP A 193 12.50 17.29 -8.02
N LEU A 194 11.72 17.67 -9.05
CA LEU A 194 12.15 18.57 -10.15
C LEU A 194 11.44 19.92 -10.19
N HIS A 195 10.78 20.36 -9.08
CA HIS A 195 10.25 21.73 -9.04
C HIS A 195 10.54 22.44 -7.71
#